data_cf7a97111ef866fbdb2f66edf16abd9d
#
_entry.id   cf7a97111ef866fbdb2f66edf16abd9d
#
_cell.length_a   1.000
_cell.length_b   1.000
_cell.length_c   1.000
_cell.angle_alpha   90.00
_cell.angle_beta   90.00
_cell.angle_gamma   90.00
#
_symmetry.space_group_name_H-M   'P 1'
#
loop_
_entity.id
_entity.type
_entity.pdbx_description
1 polymer ?
#
loop_
_entity_poly.entity_id
_entity_poly.type
_entity_poly.pdbx_seq_one_letter_code
_entity_poly.pdbx_strand_id
1 'polypeptide(L)'
;MDSHRKPVQMLAFFGTSPGMRVGEVGAGGGYSTELFARSVGPSGAVFAQDTPNWDGPGLQKAWERRLSGPAMKNTVHFVRQWDEPFPPEVKDLDAVYSVAVYHDAVAEKSDTGKMNEAIFKALKPGGVYAIVDNSARPGSGRDDCEKLHRIDEQVVKDEVTKAGFRVASEDSFLRNDKDPRDWNADSGVNKTHDQDRFAIKFVKP
;
A
#
# COMPACT_ATOMS: atom_id res chain seq x y z
N MET A 1 15.27 -5.86 -7.48
CA MET A 1 14.03 -5.38 -6.85
C MET A 1 12.82 -6.19 -7.31
N ASP A 2 12.64 -6.43 -8.59
CA ASP A 2 11.44 -7.12 -9.13
C ASP A 2 11.33 -8.59 -8.73
N SER A 3 12.46 -9.32 -8.62
CA SER A 3 12.47 -10.71 -8.17
C SER A 3 11.83 -10.92 -6.78
N HIS A 4 11.96 -9.93 -5.89
CA HIS A 4 11.44 -10.00 -4.51
C HIS A 4 10.05 -9.39 -4.35
N ARG A 5 9.71 -8.41 -5.20
CA ARG A 5 8.39 -7.74 -5.17
C ARG A 5 7.35 -8.44 -6.01
N LYS A 6 7.76 -9.32 -6.92
CA LYS A 6 6.90 -10.12 -7.81
C LYS A 6 5.79 -9.25 -8.45
N PRO A 7 6.16 -8.17 -9.18
CA PRO A 7 5.20 -7.16 -9.61
C PRO A 7 4.09 -7.70 -10.52
N VAL A 8 4.36 -8.72 -11.32
CA VAL A 8 3.34 -9.35 -12.18
C VAL A 8 2.28 -10.03 -11.34
N GLN A 9 2.70 -10.83 -10.34
CA GLN A 9 1.78 -11.51 -9.44
C GLN A 9 1.01 -10.50 -8.57
N MET A 10 1.68 -9.44 -8.11
CA MET A 10 1.05 -8.37 -7.33
C MET A 10 -0.04 -7.66 -8.15
N LEU A 11 0.24 -7.24 -9.38
CA LEU A 11 -0.75 -6.59 -10.25
C LEU A 11 -1.92 -7.52 -10.57
N ALA A 12 -1.64 -8.81 -10.82
CA ALA A 12 -2.68 -9.81 -11.06
C ALA A 12 -3.57 -10.00 -9.83
N PHE A 13 -2.96 -10.13 -8.64
CA PHE A 13 -3.70 -10.25 -7.39
C PHE A 13 -4.52 -9.00 -7.10
N PHE A 14 -3.96 -7.80 -7.28
CA PHE A 14 -4.67 -6.54 -7.08
C PHE A 14 -5.82 -6.33 -8.07
N GLY A 15 -5.73 -6.94 -9.25
CA GLY A 15 -6.75 -6.83 -10.30
C GLY A 15 -6.71 -5.49 -11.04
N THR A 16 -5.54 -4.83 -11.06
CA THR A 16 -5.36 -3.55 -11.74
C THR A 16 -5.56 -3.71 -13.25
N SER A 17 -6.45 -2.92 -13.84
CA SER A 17 -6.86 -3.02 -15.24
C SER A 17 -6.91 -1.68 -15.95
N PRO A 18 -6.80 -1.63 -17.29
CA PRO A 18 -6.89 -0.40 -18.05
C PRO A 18 -8.16 0.41 -17.77
N GLY A 19 -8.02 1.72 -17.66
CA GLY A 19 -9.10 2.66 -17.40
C GLY A 19 -9.48 2.85 -15.93
N MET A 20 -8.95 2.05 -15.01
CA MET A 20 -9.24 2.18 -13.57
C MET A 20 -8.71 3.50 -13.00
N ARG A 21 -9.44 4.01 -12.00
CA ARG A 21 -9.03 5.08 -11.10
C ARG A 21 -8.55 4.45 -9.80
N VAL A 22 -7.28 4.53 -9.49
CA VAL A 22 -6.70 3.84 -8.34
C VAL A 22 -5.99 4.81 -7.40
N GLY A 23 -6.10 4.55 -6.10
CA GLY A 23 -5.35 5.24 -5.06
C GLY A 23 -4.17 4.36 -4.59
N GLU A 24 -3.12 5.00 -4.10
CA GLU A 24 -2.03 4.34 -3.38
C GLU A 24 -1.71 5.16 -2.14
N VAL A 25 -1.67 4.52 -0.98
CA VAL A 25 -1.26 5.13 0.29
C VAL A 25 0.16 4.70 0.63
N GLY A 26 1.01 5.66 1.02
CA GLY A 26 2.40 5.42 1.33
C GLY A 26 3.22 5.01 0.09
N ALA A 27 3.12 5.77 -0.99
CA ALA A 27 3.72 5.44 -2.29
C ALA A 27 5.27 5.44 -2.28
N GLY A 28 5.89 6.12 -1.29
CA GLY A 28 7.33 6.25 -1.17
C GLY A 28 7.96 6.82 -2.43
N GLY A 29 9.03 6.23 -2.93
CA GLY A 29 9.67 6.68 -4.16
C GLY A 29 8.90 6.34 -5.46
N GLY A 30 7.62 5.95 -5.39
CA GLY A 30 6.71 5.76 -6.53
C GLY A 30 7.01 4.52 -7.40
N TYR A 31 7.68 3.50 -6.87
CA TYR A 31 7.95 2.27 -7.65
C TYR A 31 6.65 1.56 -8.05
N SER A 32 5.80 1.24 -7.07
CA SER A 32 4.50 0.61 -7.30
C SER A 32 3.55 1.54 -8.06
N THR A 33 3.59 2.83 -7.77
CA THR A 33 2.80 3.84 -8.49
C THR A 33 3.04 3.79 -10.00
N GLU A 34 4.31 3.69 -10.44
CA GLU A 34 4.60 3.58 -11.88
C GLU A 34 4.07 2.28 -12.48
N LEU A 35 4.10 1.17 -11.75
CA LEU A 35 3.48 -0.08 -12.19
C LEU A 35 1.97 0.07 -12.37
N PHE A 36 1.30 0.71 -11.41
CA PHE A 36 -0.13 1.01 -11.50
C PHE A 36 -0.44 1.96 -12.66
N ALA A 37 0.33 3.04 -12.81
CA ALA A 37 0.16 4.00 -13.90
C ALA A 37 0.25 3.35 -15.29
N ARG A 38 1.22 2.44 -15.47
CA ARG A 38 1.35 1.65 -16.70
C ARG A 38 0.19 0.67 -16.89
N SER A 39 -0.28 0.05 -15.81
CA SER A 39 -1.36 -0.94 -15.86
C SER A 39 -2.72 -0.31 -16.18
N VAL A 40 -3.06 0.82 -15.54
CA VAL A 40 -4.31 1.53 -15.83
C VAL A 40 -4.29 2.28 -17.16
N GLY A 41 -3.11 2.57 -17.70
CA GLY A 41 -2.93 3.21 -18.99
C GLY A 41 -3.45 4.66 -19.07
N PRO A 42 -3.45 5.27 -20.26
CA PRO A 42 -3.74 6.69 -20.41
C PRO A 42 -5.21 7.08 -20.16
N SER A 43 -6.12 6.13 -20.16
CA SER A 43 -7.55 6.34 -19.82
C SER A 43 -7.85 6.17 -18.33
N GLY A 44 -6.91 5.64 -17.53
CA GLY A 44 -7.01 5.53 -16.10
C GLY A 44 -6.34 6.69 -15.36
N ALA A 45 -6.38 6.64 -14.03
CA ALA A 45 -5.71 7.63 -13.18
C ALA A 45 -5.15 6.99 -11.93
N VAL A 46 -4.01 7.48 -11.45
CA VAL A 46 -3.38 7.07 -10.20
C VAL A 46 -3.25 8.27 -9.25
N PHE A 47 -3.68 8.08 -8.02
CA PHE A 47 -3.65 9.05 -6.94
C PHE A 47 -2.75 8.53 -5.84
N ALA A 48 -1.50 8.99 -5.82
CA ALA A 48 -0.46 8.52 -4.91
C ALA A 48 -0.30 9.48 -3.72
N GLN A 49 -0.31 8.94 -2.51
CA GLN A 49 -0.15 9.72 -1.29
C GLN A 49 1.13 9.30 -0.57
N ASP A 50 1.85 10.29 -0.04
CA ASP A 50 2.89 10.11 0.95
C ASP A 50 2.60 10.96 2.20
N THR A 51 3.11 10.51 3.36
CA THR A 51 2.99 11.27 4.61
C THR A 51 3.94 12.45 4.64
N PRO A 52 3.58 13.56 5.31
CA PRO A 52 4.50 14.69 5.53
C PRO A 52 5.81 14.30 6.23
N ASN A 53 5.81 13.24 7.02
CA ASN A 53 7.02 12.74 7.70
C ASN A 53 8.07 12.22 6.71
N TRP A 54 7.67 11.81 5.51
CA TRP A 54 8.57 11.35 4.45
C TRP A 54 8.94 12.46 3.47
N ASP A 55 8.24 13.61 3.53
CA ASP A 55 8.46 14.71 2.59
C ASP A 55 9.80 15.40 2.87
N GLY A 56 10.78 15.05 2.05
CA GLY A 56 12.13 15.60 2.11
C GLY A 56 12.78 15.64 0.73
N PRO A 57 13.92 16.30 0.60
CA PRO A 57 14.59 16.54 -0.68
C PRO A 57 14.83 15.27 -1.51
N GLY A 58 15.07 14.14 -0.84
CA GLY A 58 15.28 12.85 -1.51
C GLY A 58 14.01 12.32 -2.17
N LEU A 59 12.89 12.37 -1.46
CA LEU A 59 11.60 11.94 -1.95
C LEU A 59 11.09 12.87 -3.06
N GLN A 60 11.17 14.18 -2.83
CA GLN A 60 10.78 15.20 -3.82
C GLN A 60 11.51 15.00 -5.15
N LYS A 61 12.85 14.83 -5.11
CA LYS A 61 13.65 14.56 -6.32
C LYS A 61 13.28 13.23 -6.99
N ALA A 62 12.93 12.21 -6.21
CA ALA A 62 12.47 10.94 -6.76
C ALA A 62 11.16 11.11 -7.54
N TRP A 63 10.20 11.85 -6.97
CA TRP A 63 8.92 12.16 -7.62
C TRP A 63 9.07 13.05 -8.85
N GLU A 64 9.88 14.13 -8.79
CA GLU A 64 10.16 14.98 -9.95
C GLU A 64 10.65 14.13 -11.15
N ARG A 65 11.63 13.26 -10.88
CA ARG A 65 12.17 12.37 -11.91
C ARG A 65 11.12 11.40 -12.46
N ARG A 66 10.24 10.83 -11.61
CA ARG A 66 9.21 9.90 -12.08
C ARG A 66 8.12 10.61 -12.86
N LEU A 67 7.58 11.69 -12.33
CA LEU A 67 6.49 12.44 -12.96
C LEU A 67 6.89 13.05 -14.30
N SER A 68 8.18 13.29 -14.54
CA SER A 68 8.68 13.70 -15.88
C SER A 68 8.58 12.57 -16.91
N GLY A 69 8.44 11.32 -16.49
CA GLY A 69 8.34 10.17 -17.38
C GLY A 69 6.99 10.05 -18.08
N PRO A 70 6.96 9.53 -19.35
CA PRO A 70 5.72 9.42 -20.11
C PRO A 70 4.67 8.50 -19.48
N ALA A 71 5.10 7.51 -18.69
CA ALA A 71 4.21 6.56 -18.01
C ALA A 71 3.41 7.16 -16.87
N MET A 72 3.85 8.32 -16.32
CA MET A 72 3.27 8.93 -15.13
C MET A 72 2.34 10.12 -15.42
N LYS A 73 2.00 10.36 -16.69
CA LYS A 73 1.12 11.49 -17.08
C LYS A 73 -0.29 11.42 -16.53
N ASN A 74 -0.73 10.22 -16.13
CA ASN A 74 -2.02 9.94 -15.50
C ASN A 74 -1.93 9.86 -13.97
N THR A 75 -0.85 10.35 -13.36
CA THR A 75 -0.57 10.25 -11.92
C THR A 75 -0.56 11.62 -11.27
N VAL A 76 -1.23 11.71 -10.12
CA VAL A 76 -1.16 12.85 -9.21
C VAL A 76 -0.56 12.38 -7.89
N HIS A 77 0.43 13.11 -7.38
CA HIS A 77 1.06 12.85 -6.10
C HIS A 77 0.64 13.89 -5.06
N PHE A 78 0.29 13.43 -3.86
CA PHE A 78 -0.11 14.26 -2.72
C PHE A 78 0.80 14.00 -1.52
N VAL A 79 1.11 15.04 -0.76
CA VAL A 79 1.67 14.92 0.59
C VAL A 79 0.55 15.23 1.58
N ARG A 80 0.02 14.20 2.25
CA ARG A 80 -1.11 14.28 3.17
C ARG A 80 -0.94 13.29 4.32
N GLN A 81 -1.62 13.54 5.45
CA GLN A 81 -1.62 12.65 6.60
C GLN A 81 -2.24 11.28 6.24
N TRP A 82 -1.82 10.25 6.98
CA TRP A 82 -2.33 8.89 6.81
C TRP A 82 -3.85 8.78 7.01
N ASP A 83 -4.41 9.53 7.95
CA ASP A 83 -5.83 9.52 8.30
C ASP A 83 -6.71 10.33 7.33
N GLU A 84 -6.09 11.12 6.45
CA GLU A 84 -6.74 11.83 5.34
C GLU A 84 -5.94 11.69 4.04
N PRO A 85 -5.74 10.47 3.50
CA PRO A 85 -4.77 10.22 2.43
C PRO A 85 -5.15 10.88 1.10
N PHE A 86 -6.43 11.11 0.87
CA PHE A 86 -6.91 11.69 -0.38
C PHE A 86 -7.71 12.99 -0.14
N PRO A 87 -7.55 14.00 -1.00
CA PRO A 87 -8.39 15.18 -0.95
C PRO A 87 -9.84 14.85 -1.34
N PRO A 88 -10.84 15.66 -0.93
CA PRO A 88 -12.27 15.34 -1.11
C PRO A 88 -12.73 15.11 -2.56
N GLU A 89 -12.01 15.67 -3.53
CA GLU A 89 -12.29 15.48 -4.97
C GLU A 89 -11.83 14.10 -5.49
N VAL A 90 -10.96 13.41 -4.77
CA VAL A 90 -10.53 12.04 -5.09
C VAL A 90 -11.52 11.06 -4.49
N LYS A 91 -12.46 10.64 -5.31
CA LYS A 91 -13.56 9.74 -4.96
C LYS A 91 -13.89 8.81 -6.12
N ASP A 92 -14.80 7.89 -5.85
CA ASP A 92 -15.25 6.89 -6.82
C ASP A 92 -14.08 6.07 -7.39
N LEU A 93 -13.11 5.75 -6.53
CA LEU A 93 -11.97 4.93 -6.89
C LEU A 93 -12.40 3.47 -7.10
N ASP A 94 -11.82 2.84 -8.12
CA ASP A 94 -11.98 1.40 -8.38
C ASP A 94 -11.22 0.56 -7.35
N ALA A 95 -10.03 1.02 -6.98
CA ALA A 95 -9.20 0.36 -5.98
C ALA A 95 -8.31 1.35 -5.22
N VAL A 96 -7.89 0.95 -4.02
CA VAL A 96 -6.81 1.57 -3.26
C VAL A 96 -5.81 0.48 -2.88
N TYR A 97 -4.53 0.80 -2.96
CA TYR A 97 -3.43 -0.11 -2.68
C TYR A 97 -2.54 0.41 -1.55
N SER A 98 -2.07 -0.53 -0.72
CA SER A 98 -1.06 -0.29 0.31
C SER A 98 0.04 -1.36 0.16
N VAL A 99 1.27 -0.95 -0.13
CA VAL A 99 2.35 -1.86 -0.49
C VAL A 99 3.53 -1.70 0.47
N ALA A 100 3.57 -2.54 1.48
CA ALA A 100 4.58 -2.59 2.55
C ALA A 100 4.71 -1.28 3.34
N VAL A 101 3.58 -0.71 3.75
CA VAL A 101 3.53 0.58 4.45
C VAL A 101 2.43 0.67 5.53
N TYR A 102 1.54 -0.31 5.66
CA TYR A 102 0.52 -0.25 6.71
C TYR A 102 1.16 -0.26 8.11
N HIS A 103 2.22 -1.05 8.29
CA HIS A 103 3.03 -1.05 9.51
C HIS A 103 3.68 0.32 9.79
N ASP A 104 4.04 1.10 8.76
CA ASP A 104 4.61 2.45 8.93
C ASP A 104 3.56 3.43 9.46
N ALA A 105 2.33 3.38 8.97
CA ALA A 105 1.24 4.18 9.52
C ALA A 105 1.03 3.91 11.02
N VAL A 106 1.14 2.64 11.43
CA VAL A 106 1.09 2.25 12.85
C VAL A 106 2.31 2.74 13.62
N ALA A 107 3.52 2.57 13.08
CA ALA A 107 4.78 3.01 13.70
C ALA A 107 4.81 4.53 13.90
N GLU A 108 4.26 5.29 12.95
CA GLU A 108 4.08 6.74 13.04
C GLU A 108 2.91 7.18 13.96
N LYS A 109 2.26 6.22 14.63
CA LYS A 109 1.16 6.45 15.58
C LYS A 109 -0.06 7.15 14.96
N SER A 110 -0.27 6.95 13.68
CA SER A 110 -1.42 7.47 12.96
C SER A 110 -2.69 6.70 13.33
N ASP A 111 -3.83 7.35 13.20
CA ASP A 111 -5.14 6.73 13.39
C ASP A 111 -5.50 5.85 12.17
N THR A 112 -5.08 4.58 12.21
CA THR A 112 -5.35 3.63 11.12
C THR A 112 -6.85 3.35 10.95
N GLY A 113 -7.66 3.54 11.99
CA GLY A 113 -9.12 3.46 11.90
C GLY A 113 -9.66 4.55 10.98
N LYS A 114 -9.27 5.81 11.22
CA LYS A 114 -9.65 6.92 10.33
C LYS A 114 -9.07 6.77 8.92
N MET A 115 -7.83 6.28 8.78
CA MET A 115 -7.24 5.97 7.48
C MET A 115 -8.12 5.00 6.70
N ASN A 116 -8.51 3.90 7.32
CA ASN A 116 -9.36 2.88 6.68
C ASN A 116 -10.75 3.42 6.35
N GLU A 117 -11.35 4.24 7.22
CA GLU A 117 -12.62 4.93 6.94
C GLU A 117 -12.52 5.91 5.78
N ALA A 118 -11.43 6.67 5.69
CA ALA A 118 -11.19 7.61 4.58
C ALA A 118 -11.04 6.86 3.25
N ILE A 119 -10.30 5.75 3.25
CA ILE A 119 -10.17 4.86 2.09
C ILE A 119 -11.53 4.26 1.71
N PHE A 120 -12.31 3.81 2.70
CA PHE A 120 -13.66 3.30 2.46
C PHE A 120 -14.55 4.35 1.78
N LYS A 121 -14.50 5.61 2.23
CA LYS A 121 -15.26 6.71 1.61
C LYS A 121 -14.82 7.01 0.18
N ALA A 122 -13.51 6.95 -0.10
CA ALA A 122 -12.96 7.24 -1.42
C ALA A 122 -13.28 6.16 -2.46
N LEU A 123 -13.52 4.93 -2.05
CA LEU A 123 -13.87 3.81 -2.95
C LEU A 123 -15.34 3.84 -3.35
N LYS A 124 -15.65 3.45 -4.57
CA LYS A 124 -17.01 3.14 -5.02
C LYS A 124 -17.52 1.83 -4.38
N PRO A 125 -18.86 1.58 -4.33
CA PRO A 125 -19.37 0.26 -3.99
C PRO A 125 -18.76 -0.82 -4.90
N GLY A 126 -18.37 -1.94 -4.32
CA GLY A 126 -17.62 -3.00 -5.02
C GLY A 126 -16.12 -2.69 -5.24
N GLY A 127 -15.66 -1.50 -4.83
CA GLY A 127 -14.25 -1.12 -4.91
C GLY A 127 -13.36 -1.95 -3.99
N VAL A 128 -12.10 -2.09 -4.37
CA VAL A 128 -11.12 -2.98 -3.73
C VAL A 128 -10.13 -2.17 -2.90
N TYR A 129 -9.85 -2.64 -1.68
CA TYR A 129 -8.68 -2.25 -0.91
C TYR A 129 -7.74 -3.44 -0.81
N ALA A 130 -6.55 -3.37 -1.43
CA ALA A 130 -5.60 -4.47 -1.42
C ALA A 130 -4.31 -4.06 -0.70
N ILE A 131 -3.88 -4.93 0.23
CA ILE A 131 -2.76 -4.69 1.12
C ILE A 131 -1.76 -5.83 0.98
N VAL A 132 -0.50 -5.46 0.79
CA VAL A 132 0.66 -6.33 0.96
C VAL A 132 1.50 -5.73 2.05
N ASP A 133 1.86 -6.51 3.08
CA ASP A 133 2.77 -6.00 4.11
C ASP A 133 3.67 -7.09 4.70
N ASN A 134 4.71 -6.67 5.42
CA ASN A 134 5.67 -7.55 6.07
C ASN A 134 5.02 -8.24 7.27
N SER A 135 5.00 -9.56 7.26
CA SER A 135 4.39 -10.36 8.31
C SER A 135 5.20 -10.29 9.60
N ALA A 136 4.54 -9.92 10.70
CA ALA A 136 5.04 -10.15 12.05
C ALA A 136 4.70 -11.57 12.53
N ARG A 137 5.15 -11.92 13.72
CA ARG A 137 4.79 -13.18 14.37
C ARG A 137 3.31 -13.14 14.74
N PRO A 138 2.56 -14.23 14.54
CA PRO A 138 1.17 -14.29 14.96
C PRO A 138 1.00 -13.96 16.45
N GLY A 139 0.06 -13.07 16.77
CA GLY A 139 -0.20 -12.61 18.14
C GLY A 139 0.72 -11.49 18.63
N SER A 140 1.67 -11.00 17.83
CA SER A 140 2.50 -9.84 18.20
C SER A 140 1.76 -8.50 18.06
N GLY A 141 0.62 -8.50 17.40
CA GLY A 141 -0.18 -7.30 17.27
C GLY A 141 0.54 -6.19 16.49
N ARG A 142 0.74 -5.04 17.14
CA ARG A 142 1.42 -3.86 16.61
C ARG A 142 2.85 -3.68 17.14
N ASP A 143 3.32 -4.57 18.02
CA ASP A 143 4.56 -4.38 18.79
C ASP A 143 5.81 -4.36 17.89
N ASP A 144 5.77 -5.05 16.76
CA ASP A 144 6.87 -5.18 15.82
C ASP A 144 6.92 -4.07 14.75
N CYS A 145 5.92 -3.16 14.71
CA CYS A 145 5.83 -2.16 13.63
C CYS A 145 7.02 -1.18 13.64
N GLU A 146 7.34 -0.59 14.79
CA GLU A 146 8.40 0.43 14.88
C GLU A 146 9.81 -0.16 14.77
N LYS A 147 10.05 -1.32 15.37
CA LYS A 147 11.40 -1.90 15.47
C LYS A 147 11.75 -2.84 14.33
N LEU A 148 10.78 -3.63 13.89
CA LEU A 148 11.00 -4.67 12.89
C LEU A 148 10.37 -4.37 11.53
N HIS A 149 9.63 -3.27 11.39
CA HIS A 149 8.88 -2.92 10.18
C HIS A 149 8.00 -4.09 9.71
N ARG A 150 7.22 -4.64 10.68
CA ARG A 150 6.34 -5.79 10.49
C ARG A 150 5.04 -5.58 11.25
N ILE A 151 3.95 -6.12 10.75
CA ILE A 151 2.66 -6.10 11.42
C ILE A 151 2.01 -7.48 11.42
N ASP A 152 1.29 -7.81 12.50
CA ASP A 152 0.46 -9.00 12.54
C ASP A 152 -0.71 -8.85 11.56
N GLU A 153 -0.84 -9.80 10.63
CA GLU A 153 -1.87 -9.73 9.59
C GLU A 153 -3.30 -9.75 10.15
N GLN A 154 -3.49 -10.34 11.37
CA GLN A 154 -4.79 -10.34 12.02
C GLN A 154 -5.21 -8.93 12.43
N VAL A 155 -4.28 -8.10 12.89
CA VAL A 155 -4.55 -6.67 13.19
C VAL A 155 -5.07 -5.95 11.96
N VAL A 156 -4.42 -6.15 10.81
CA VAL A 156 -4.85 -5.52 9.55
C VAL A 156 -6.26 -5.99 9.16
N LYS A 157 -6.54 -7.29 9.26
CA LYS A 157 -7.86 -7.84 8.98
C LYS A 157 -8.93 -7.22 9.89
N ASP A 158 -8.67 -7.15 11.19
CA ASP A 158 -9.63 -6.63 12.17
C ASP A 158 -9.91 -5.14 11.97
N GLU A 159 -8.86 -4.34 11.74
CA GLU A 159 -9.00 -2.89 11.56
C GLU A 159 -9.70 -2.52 10.26
N VAL A 160 -9.36 -3.18 9.16
CA VAL A 160 -9.96 -2.92 7.86
C VAL A 160 -11.42 -3.38 7.83
N THR A 161 -11.72 -4.55 8.41
CA THR A 161 -13.11 -5.01 8.49
C THR A 161 -13.97 -4.15 9.42
N LYS A 162 -13.39 -3.61 10.49
CA LYS A 162 -14.07 -2.65 11.39
C LYS A 162 -14.47 -1.37 10.66
N ALA A 163 -13.73 -0.94 9.64
CA ALA A 163 -14.08 0.20 8.80
C ALA A 163 -15.21 -0.10 7.78
N GLY A 164 -15.72 -1.33 7.75
CA GLY A 164 -16.86 -1.75 6.90
C GLY A 164 -16.50 -2.62 5.71
N PHE A 165 -15.23 -2.91 5.49
CA PHE A 165 -14.80 -3.81 4.43
C PHE A 165 -15.08 -5.28 4.75
N ARG A 166 -15.06 -6.13 3.70
CA ARG A 166 -15.06 -7.59 3.84
C ARG A 166 -13.81 -8.16 3.21
N VAL A 167 -13.20 -9.17 3.84
CA VAL A 167 -12.11 -9.94 3.22
C VAL A 167 -12.67 -10.63 1.98
N ALA A 168 -12.07 -10.39 0.83
CA ALA A 168 -12.47 -10.99 -0.45
C ALA A 168 -11.56 -12.16 -0.84
N SER A 169 -10.25 -12.01 -0.68
CA SER A 169 -9.26 -13.08 -0.94
C SER A 169 -7.92 -12.79 -0.29
N GLU A 170 -7.16 -13.84 -0.11
CA GLU A 170 -5.75 -13.79 0.31
C GLU A 170 -4.92 -14.56 -0.71
N ASP A 171 -3.63 -14.24 -0.80
CA ASP A 171 -2.70 -14.95 -1.69
C ASP A 171 -1.36 -15.18 -0.99
N SER A 172 -0.69 -16.24 -1.39
CA SER A 172 0.58 -16.69 -0.81
C SER A 172 1.81 -16.38 -1.67
N PHE A 173 1.65 -15.65 -2.76
CA PHE A 173 2.75 -15.42 -3.71
C PHE A 173 3.99 -14.72 -3.09
N LEU A 174 3.84 -14.02 -1.95
CA LEU A 174 4.93 -13.36 -1.22
C LEU A 174 5.31 -14.06 0.10
N ARG A 175 4.72 -15.22 0.39
CA ARG A 175 5.06 -15.97 1.61
C ARG A 175 6.47 -16.54 1.55
N ASN A 176 7.12 -16.52 2.70
CA ASN A 176 8.40 -17.18 2.95
C ASN A 176 8.39 -17.85 4.33
N ASP A 177 8.11 -19.14 4.36
CA ASP A 177 8.03 -19.92 5.60
C ASP A 177 9.38 -20.07 6.33
N LYS A 178 10.48 -19.65 5.69
CA LYS A 178 11.82 -19.68 6.29
C LYS A 178 12.16 -18.40 7.04
N ASP A 179 11.34 -17.35 6.92
CA ASP A 179 11.54 -16.09 7.64
C ASP A 179 11.12 -16.26 9.11
N PRO A 180 12.05 -16.15 10.09
CA PRO A 180 11.72 -16.25 11.51
C PRO A 180 10.93 -15.04 12.03
N ARG A 181 10.83 -13.96 11.25
CA ARG A 181 10.13 -12.72 11.53
C ARG A 181 10.63 -11.98 12.79
N ASP A 182 11.91 -12.12 13.11
CA ASP A 182 12.55 -11.55 14.30
C ASP A 182 13.62 -10.50 13.97
N TRP A 183 13.74 -10.13 12.70
CA TRP A 183 14.69 -9.13 12.19
C TRP A 183 13.95 -7.99 11.45
N ASN A 184 14.61 -6.83 11.36
CA ASN A 184 14.06 -5.64 10.73
C ASN A 184 13.89 -5.83 9.21
N ALA A 185 12.65 -5.75 8.73
CA ALA A 185 12.29 -5.97 7.33
C ALA A 185 12.43 -4.73 6.44
N ASP A 186 12.81 -3.57 7.00
CA ASP A 186 13.04 -2.36 6.21
C ASP A 186 14.13 -2.60 5.17
N SER A 187 13.81 -2.33 3.91
CA SER A 187 14.73 -2.48 2.78
C SER A 187 15.95 -1.55 2.84
N GLY A 188 15.89 -0.49 3.63
CA GLY A 188 17.02 0.38 3.93
C GLY A 188 18.08 -0.31 4.80
N VAL A 189 17.64 -1.18 5.69
CA VAL A 189 18.48 -1.91 6.66
C VAL A 189 18.82 -3.31 6.15
N ASN A 190 17.82 -4.06 5.73
CA ASN A 190 17.99 -5.42 5.23
C ASN A 190 17.98 -5.49 3.70
N LYS A 191 19.09 -5.93 3.13
CA LYS A 191 19.27 -6.05 1.67
C LYS A 191 18.93 -7.43 1.11
N THR A 192 18.62 -8.43 1.95
CA THR A 192 18.31 -9.78 1.48
C THR A 192 16.93 -9.89 0.86
N HIS A 193 15.99 -9.06 1.31
CA HIS A 193 14.59 -9.06 0.86
C HIS A 193 13.89 -10.42 1.03
N ASP A 194 14.29 -11.20 2.01
CA ASP A 194 13.77 -12.54 2.29
C ASP A 194 12.60 -12.54 3.29
N GLN A 195 12.06 -11.36 3.61
CA GLN A 195 10.94 -11.24 4.54
C GLN A 195 9.67 -11.93 4.02
N ASP A 196 8.97 -12.62 4.94
CA ASP A 196 7.61 -13.08 4.70
C ASP A 196 6.65 -11.90 4.59
N ARG A 197 5.73 -11.97 3.64
CA ARG A 197 4.71 -10.96 3.43
C ARG A 197 3.36 -11.62 3.20
N PHE A 198 2.33 -11.03 3.80
CA PHE A 198 0.95 -11.37 3.47
C PHE A 198 0.42 -10.50 2.31
N ALA A 199 -0.58 -10.99 1.63
CA ALA A 199 -1.32 -10.27 0.61
C ALA A 199 -2.82 -10.50 0.85
N ILE A 200 -3.57 -9.43 1.15
CA ILE A 200 -4.99 -9.48 1.46
C ILE A 200 -5.73 -8.48 0.59
N LYS A 201 -6.84 -8.94 0.02
CA LYS A 201 -7.78 -8.12 -0.73
C LYS A 201 -9.08 -8.00 0.04
N PHE A 202 -9.51 -6.77 0.23
CA PHE A 202 -10.80 -6.43 0.82
C PHE A 202 -11.70 -5.79 -0.23
N VAL A 203 -13.00 -5.90 -0.03
CA VAL A 203 -14.01 -5.28 -0.89
C VAL A 203 -14.93 -4.40 -0.05
N LYS A 204 -15.27 -3.23 -0.58
CA LYS A 204 -16.35 -2.39 -0.07
C LYS A 204 -17.67 -3.00 -0.55
N PRO A 205 -18.59 -3.40 0.35
CA PRO A 205 -19.90 -3.92 -0.02
C PRO A 205 -20.72 -2.98 -0.87
#